data_99c0b27bb38f6166b605511f59cb9078
#
_entry.id   99c0b27bb38f6166b605511f59cb9078
#
_cell.length_a   1.000
_cell.length_b   1.000
_cell.length_c   1.000
_cell.angle_alpha   90.00
_cell.angle_beta   90.00
_cell.angle_gamma   90.00
#
_symmetry.space_group_name_H-M   'P 1'
#
loop_
_entity.id
_entity.type
_entity.pdbx_description
1 polymer ?
#
loop_
_entity_poly.entity_id
_entity_poly.type
_entity_poly.pdbx_seq_one_letter_code
_entity_poly.pdbx_strand_id
1 'polypeptide(L)' 'MDERLKEINLLLIYLSGWHEDSPKVPGKKVFRAWKGYLFHVLNELERDRMIRQFRHSLILTEEGIKKAERLKEKYL' A
#
# COMPACT_ATOMS: atom_id res chain seq x y z
N MET A 1 -13.52 7.60 -9.16
CA MET A 1 -12.44 7.97 -8.24
C MET A 1 -11.36 8.71 -9.00
N ASP A 2 -10.87 9.81 -8.43
CA ASP A 2 -9.76 10.55 -9.00
C ASP A 2 -8.48 9.71 -8.93
N GLU A 3 -7.89 9.44 -10.06
CA GLU A 3 -6.67 8.63 -10.14
C GLU A 3 -5.52 9.26 -9.36
N ARG A 4 -5.41 10.58 -9.38
CA ARG A 4 -4.36 11.27 -8.63
C ARG A 4 -4.52 11.04 -7.13
N LEU A 5 -5.75 11.05 -6.63
CA LEU A 5 -6.02 10.80 -5.21
C LEU A 5 -5.58 9.38 -4.83
N LYS A 6 -5.86 8.41 -5.67
CA LYS A 6 -5.41 7.04 -5.42
C LYS A 6 -3.89 6.95 -5.43
N GLU A 7 -3.25 7.60 -6.40
CA GLU A 7 -1.80 7.57 -6.52
C GLU A 7 -1.13 8.21 -5.30
N ILE A 8 -1.61 9.37 -4.88
CA ILE A 8 -1.03 10.06 -3.74
C ILE A 8 -1.21 9.26 -2.46
N ASN A 9 -2.37 8.63 -2.29
CA ASN A 9 -2.60 7.77 -1.13
C ASN A 9 -1.70 6.54 -1.14
N LEU A 10 -1.52 5.91 -2.30
CA LEU A 10 -0.62 4.77 -2.40
C LEU A 10 0.81 5.17 -2.07
N LEU A 11 1.26 6.31 -2.59
CA LEU A 11 2.59 6.83 -2.29
C LEU A 11 2.75 7.12 -0.80
N LEU A 12 1.75 7.74 -0.17
CA LEU A 12 1.80 8.04 1.26
C LEU A 12 1.91 6.75 2.08
N ILE A 13 1.15 5.73 1.72
CA ILE A 13 1.21 4.42 2.37
C ILE A 13 2.64 3.86 2.27
N TYR A 14 3.22 3.93 1.08
CA TYR A 14 4.57 3.44 0.85
C TYR A 14 5.61 4.20 1.68
N LEU A 15 5.48 5.53 1.77
CA LEU A 15 6.43 6.36 2.51
C LEU A 15 6.30 6.18 4.02
N SER A 16 5.12 5.84 4.51
CA SER A 16 4.86 5.74 5.95
C SER A 16 4.87 4.32 6.48
N GLY A 17 5.05 3.32 5.61
CA GLY A 17 5.04 1.93 6.00
C GLY A 17 6.42 1.41 6.36
N TRP A 18 6.48 0.10 6.63
CA TRP A 18 7.71 -0.56 7.03
C TRP A 18 7.70 -2.03 6.58
N HIS A 19 8.88 -2.65 6.53
CA HIS A 19 8.97 -4.08 6.27
C HIS A 19 8.94 -4.85 7.60
N GLU A 20 8.26 -5.98 7.59
CA GLU A 20 8.25 -6.88 8.74
C GLU A 20 8.14 -8.33 8.28
N ASP A 21 8.44 -9.26 9.18
CA ASP A 21 8.34 -10.68 8.86
C ASP A 21 6.88 -11.09 8.66
N SER A 22 6.65 -11.92 7.62
CA SER A 22 5.31 -12.46 7.40
C SER A 22 4.98 -13.46 8.51
N PRO A 23 3.81 -13.34 9.15
CA PRO A 23 3.41 -14.32 10.16
C PRO A 23 3.04 -15.68 9.57
N LYS A 24 2.78 -15.75 8.25
CA LYS A 24 2.34 -16.98 7.61
C LYS A 24 3.44 -17.72 6.87
N VAL A 25 4.46 -17.02 6.40
CA VAL A 25 5.52 -17.61 5.58
C VAL A 25 6.87 -17.27 6.22
N PRO A 26 7.51 -18.23 6.90
CA PRO A 26 8.82 -17.98 7.52
C PRO A 26 9.85 -17.51 6.51
N GLY A 27 10.62 -16.52 6.89
CA GLY A 27 11.67 -15.98 6.03
C GLY A 27 11.22 -14.99 4.99
N LYS A 28 9.91 -14.76 4.87
CA LYS A 28 9.37 -13.80 3.90
C LYS A 28 9.04 -12.49 4.59
N LYS A 29 9.34 -11.39 3.91
CA LYS A 29 8.99 -10.04 4.40
C LYS A 29 7.74 -9.53 3.71
N VAL A 30 6.96 -8.73 4.43
CA VAL A 30 5.82 -8.00 3.87
C VAL A 30 6.04 -6.52 4.13
N PHE A 31 5.44 -5.67 3.29
CA PHE A 31 5.45 -4.24 3.50
C PHE A 31 4.11 -3.83 4.11
N ARG A 32 4.14 -3.36 5.35
CA ARG A 32 2.95 -3.09 6.14
C ARG A 32 2.81 -1.61 6.47
N ALA A 33 1.57 -1.16 6.59
CA ALA A 33 1.27 0.19 7.04
C ALA A 33 0.01 0.17 7.89
N TRP A 34 -0.14 1.18 8.75
CA TRP A 34 -1.37 1.35 9.52
C TRP A 34 -2.48 1.85 8.61
N LYS A 35 -3.73 1.51 8.93
CA LYS A 35 -4.90 2.05 8.27
C LYS A 35 -5.25 3.37 8.93
N GLY A 36 -5.29 4.41 8.19
CA GLY A 36 -5.64 5.74 8.68
C GLY A 36 -6.01 6.65 7.53
N TYR A 37 -6.33 6.02 6.40
CA TYR A 37 -6.62 6.70 5.15
C TYR A 37 -8.12 6.61 4.85
N LEU A 38 -8.55 7.26 3.79
CA LEU A 38 -9.96 7.23 3.38
C LEU A 38 -10.35 5.81 2.95
N PHE A 39 -11.38 5.26 3.57
CA PHE A 39 -11.80 3.88 3.30
C PHE A 39 -12.11 3.61 1.84
N HIS A 40 -12.80 4.56 1.18
CA HIS A 40 -13.14 4.32 -0.23
C HIS A 40 -11.91 4.30 -1.12
N VAL A 41 -10.87 5.05 -0.77
CA VAL A 41 -9.60 5.00 -1.51
C VAL A 41 -8.90 3.67 -1.27
N LEU A 42 -8.86 3.21 -0.01
CA LEU A 42 -8.26 1.92 0.32
C LEU A 42 -8.99 0.78 -0.41
N ASN A 43 -10.32 0.83 -0.45
CA ASN A 43 -11.10 -0.18 -1.16
C ASN A 43 -10.80 -0.21 -2.64
N GLU A 44 -10.60 0.95 -3.26
CA GLU A 44 -10.22 1.03 -4.67
C GLU A 44 -8.82 0.46 -4.90
N LEU A 45 -7.88 0.79 -4.02
CA LEU A 45 -6.52 0.26 -4.12
C LEU A 45 -6.49 -1.26 -3.94
N GLU A 46 -7.34 -1.79 -3.06
CA GLU A 46 -7.44 -3.23 -2.89
C GLU A 46 -8.06 -3.90 -4.11
N ARG A 47 -9.07 -3.27 -4.69
CA ARG A 47 -9.69 -3.76 -5.93
C ARG A 47 -8.67 -3.80 -7.06
N ASP A 48 -7.77 -2.81 -7.11
CA ASP A 48 -6.71 -2.74 -8.11
C ASP A 48 -5.53 -3.66 -7.78
N ARG A 49 -5.62 -4.40 -6.66
CA ARG A 49 -4.59 -5.35 -6.20
C ARG A 49 -3.28 -4.69 -5.82
N MET A 50 -3.33 -3.44 -5.41
CA MET A 50 -2.16 -2.71 -4.93
C MET A 50 -1.90 -2.96 -3.45
N ILE A 51 -2.98 -3.19 -2.68
CA ILE A 51 -2.90 -3.46 -1.24
C ILE A 51 -3.80 -4.62 -0.86
N ARG A 52 -3.58 -5.16 0.34
CA ARG A 52 -4.52 -6.06 1.01
C ARG A 52 -4.79 -5.49 2.39
N GLN A 53 -6.05 -5.35 2.74
CA GLN A 53 -6.47 -4.76 4.00
C GLN A 53 -6.68 -5.83 5.06
N PHE A 54 -6.33 -5.49 6.30
CA PHE A 54 -6.63 -6.26 7.49
C PHE A 54 -7.38 -5.34 8.47
N ARG A 55 -7.62 -5.81 9.69
CA ARG A 55 -8.47 -5.07 10.62
C ARG A 55 -7.92 -3.69 10.98
N HIS A 56 -6.63 -3.62 11.34
CA HIS A 56 -6.00 -2.37 11.79
C HIS A 56 -4.84 -1.94 10.92
N SER A 57 -4.48 -2.76 9.94
CA SER A 57 -3.34 -2.48 9.08
C SER A 57 -3.61 -2.94 7.67
N LEU A 58 -2.67 -2.69 6.79
CA LEU A 58 -2.71 -3.18 5.42
C LEU A 58 -1.30 -3.57 5.00
N ILE A 59 -1.19 -4.33 3.92
CA ILE A 59 0.10 -4.60 3.31
C ILE A 59 0.06 -4.14 1.85
N LEU A 60 1.21 -3.75 1.32
CA LEU A 60 1.37 -3.49 -0.10
C LEU A 60 1.69 -4.81 -0.79
N THR A 61 1.05 -5.06 -1.93
CA THR A 61 1.41 -6.18 -2.79
C THR A 61 2.69 -5.83 -3.53
N GLU A 62 3.29 -6.82 -4.20
CA GLU A 62 4.46 -6.53 -5.04
C GLU A 62 4.13 -5.49 -6.11
N GLU A 63 2.94 -5.57 -6.69
CA GLU A 63 2.51 -4.59 -7.68
C GLU A 63 2.31 -3.22 -7.08
N GLY A 64 1.78 -3.17 -5.84
CA GLY A 64 1.63 -1.92 -5.13
C GLY A 64 2.98 -1.26 -4.86
N ILE A 65 3.97 -2.04 -4.45
CA ILE A 65 5.33 -1.53 -4.21
C ILE A 65 5.92 -0.98 -5.51
N LYS A 66 5.83 -1.73 -6.60
CA LYS A 66 6.36 -1.28 -7.89
C LYS A 66 5.69 -0.01 -8.36
N LYS A 67 4.37 0.06 -8.23
CA LYS A 67 3.63 1.26 -8.61
C LYS A 67 4.05 2.44 -7.75
N ALA A 68 4.18 2.24 -6.44
CA ALA A 68 4.58 3.30 -5.52
C ALA A 68 5.98 3.83 -5.84
N GLU A 69 6.90 2.94 -6.20
CA GLU A 69 8.24 3.36 -6.59
C GLU A 69 8.23 4.25 -7.83
N ARG A 70 7.39 3.92 -8.82
CA ARG A 70 7.21 4.78 -9.99
C ARG A 70 6.58 6.12 -9.62
N LEU A 71 5.62 6.09 -8.69
CA LEU A 71 4.95 7.30 -8.24
C LEU A 71 5.90 8.20 -7.47
N LYS A 72 6.83 7.62 -6.74
CA LYS A 72 7.85 8.39 -6.04
C LYS A 72 8.66 9.23 -7.02
N GLU A 73 9.02 8.66 -8.16
CA GLU A 73 9.72 9.41 -9.20
C GLU A 73 8.83 10.49 -9.82
N LYS A 74 7.55 10.20 -9.97
CA LYS A 74 6.61 11.14 -10.57
C LYS A 74 6.32 12.34 -9.67
N TYR A 75 6.20 12.13 -8.36
CA TYR A 75 5.74 13.16 -7.43
C TYR A 75 6.84 13.72 -6.53
N LEU A 76 7.93 13.06 -6.39
CA LEU A 76 9.05 13.49 -5.58
C LEU A 76 10.33 13.59 -6.41
#